data_05ba18ea8ef26f4a948e15817f4437e1
#
_entry.id   05ba18ea8ef26f4a948e15817f4437e1
#
_cell.length_a   1.000
_cell.length_b   1.000
_cell.length_c   1.000
_cell.angle_alpha   90.00
_cell.angle_beta   90.00
_cell.angle_gamma   90.00
#
_symmetry.space_group_name_H-M   'P 1'
#
loop_
_entity.id
_entity.type
_entity.pdbx_description
1 polymer ?
#
loop_
_entity_poly.entity_id
_entity_poly.type
_entity_poly.pdbx_seq_one_letter_code
_entity_poly.pdbx_strand_id
1 'polypeptide(L)'
;MSKYDRVYNFSAGPSMLPLNVIEEAAKDLPNYQGCGQSVMEMSHRSAEFKKILAEAEADLRDIMNIPENYKVMFLQGGGTLQFAMVPLNLLRNSKKADYIITGSWAKKAYKEAKKFGDIQITASSEDTTYDFIPKVKKEDFRADADYVHITYNNTIYGTHYSYIPDTGDIPLVADMSSCILSEEIDVSKFGLIYAGAQKNVGPAGVTI
;
A
#
# COMPACT_ATOMS: atom_id res chain seq x y z
N MET A 1 17.96 -12.03 28.49
CA MET A 1 18.44 -11.84 27.09
C MET A 1 17.55 -12.66 26.17
N SER A 2 17.17 -12.13 25.03
CA SER A 2 16.41 -12.93 24.05
C SER A 2 17.30 -14.04 23.48
N LYS A 3 16.71 -15.18 23.10
CA LYS A 3 17.41 -16.33 22.52
C LYS A 3 18.38 -15.98 21.37
N TYR A 4 18.13 -14.86 20.68
CA TYR A 4 18.85 -14.46 19.46
C TYR A 4 19.62 -13.14 19.62
N ASP A 5 19.71 -12.56 20.81
CA ASP A 5 20.38 -11.29 21.10
C ASP A 5 20.02 -10.16 20.09
N ARG A 6 18.73 -10.03 19.78
CA ARG A 6 18.22 -9.06 18.79
C ARG A 6 18.29 -7.64 19.32
N VAL A 7 18.77 -6.72 18.48
CA VAL A 7 18.73 -5.28 18.76
C VAL A 7 17.30 -4.73 18.61
N TYR A 8 17.04 -3.61 19.29
CA TYR A 8 15.82 -2.84 19.04
C TYR A 8 15.97 -2.08 17.70
N ASN A 9 15.20 -2.49 16.71
CA ASN A 9 15.19 -1.85 15.38
C ASN A 9 13.95 -0.95 15.25
N PHE A 10 14.18 0.36 15.15
CA PHE A 10 13.13 1.38 14.96
C PHE A 10 13.10 1.93 13.54
N SER A 11 13.66 1.22 12.57
CA SER A 11 13.58 1.61 11.14
C SER A 11 12.14 1.57 10.66
N ALA A 12 11.79 2.53 9.81
CA ALA A 12 10.44 2.62 9.24
C ALA A 12 10.11 1.47 8.28
N GLY A 13 11.13 0.88 7.65
CA GLY A 13 10.97 -0.27 6.76
C GLY A 13 12.19 -0.51 5.86
N PRO A 14 12.66 -1.77 5.76
CA PRO A 14 12.12 -2.95 6.45
C PRO A 14 12.16 -2.81 7.97
N SER A 15 11.04 -3.08 8.61
CA SER A 15 10.89 -2.91 10.06
C SER A 15 11.08 -4.22 10.83
N MET A 16 11.06 -4.13 12.14
CA MET A 16 11.23 -5.28 13.01
C MET A 16 9.99 -6.18 12.96
N LEU A 17 10.20 -7.47 12.67
CA LEU A 17 9.14 -8.47 12.74
C LEU A 17 9.04 -9.09 14.14
N PRO A 18 7.85 -9.52 14.59
CA PRO A 18 7.68 -10.28 15.80
C PRO A 18 8.51 -11.57 15.78
N LEU A 19 9.15 -11.90 16.91
CA LEU A 19 10.07 -13.05 16.98
C LEU A 19 9.36 -14.38 16.69
N ASN A 20 8.16 -14.57 17.24
CA ASN A 20 7.36 -15.78 17.03
C ASN A 20 7.04 -15.99 15.54
N VAL A 21 6.75 -14.93 14.78
CA VAL A 21 6.49 -15.00 13.33
C VAL A 21 7.75 -15.45 12.59
N ILE A 22 8.92 -14.91 12.98
CA ILE A 22 10.19 -15.33 12.35
C ILE A 22 10.53 -16.77 12.69
N GLU A 23 10.31 -17.22 13.94
CA GLU A 23 10.56 -18.59 14.36
C GLU A 23 9.64 -19.58 13.65
N GLU A 24 8.37 -19.25 13.46
CA GLU A 24 7.41 -20.04 12.69
C GLU A 24 7.84 -20.15 11.22
N ALA A 25 8.15 -19.02 10.58
CA ALA A 25 8.65 -19.02 9.22
C ALA A 25 9.94 -19.84 9.06
N ALA A 26 10.87 -19.74 10.02
CA ALA A 26 12.13 -20.51 10.01
C ALA A 26 11.88 -22.01 10.18
N LYS A 27 10.90 -22.41 10.98
CA LYS A 27 10.51 -23.81 11.19
C LYS A 27 9.93 -24.42 9.91
N ASP A 28 9.06 -23.67 9.25
CA ASP A 28 8.34 -24.14 8.06
C ASP A 28 9.14 -23.98 6.76
N LEU A 29 10.23 -23.18 6.78
CA LEU A 29 11.03 -22.89 5.59
C LEU A 29 11.62 -24.14 4.90
N PRO A 30 12.23 -25.11 5.60
CA PRO A 30 12.80 -26.32 4.95
C PRO A 30 11.74 -27.30 4.46
N ASN A 31 10.60 -27.38 5.13
CA ASN A 31 9.56 -28.37 4.85
C ASN A 31 8.21 -27.83 5.36
N TYR A 32 7.51 -27.08 4.51
CA TYR A 32 6.27 -26.41 4.86
C TYR A 32 5.20 -27.39 5.33
N GLN A 33 4.85 -27.32 6.62
CA GLN A 33 3.84 -28.17 7.25
C GLN A 33 3.97 -29.68 6.94
N GLY A 34 5.16 -30.15 6.68
CA GLY A 34 5.43 -31.58 6.40
C GLY A 34 5.13 -32.02 4.97
N CYS A 35 4.87 -31.13 4.03
CA CYS A 35 4.57 -31.48 2.64
C CYS A 35 5.78 -32.01 1.82
N GLY A 36 6.98 -31.96 2.39
CA GLY A 36 8.21 -32.42 1.75
C GLY A 36 8.91 -31.36 0.89
N GLN A 37 8.42 -30.11 0.85
CA GLN A 37 9.00 -29.04 0.06
C GLN A 37 9.11 -27.75 0.89
N SER A 38 10.14 -26.96 0.60
CA SER A 38 10.23 -25.58 1.03
C SER A 38 9.23 -24.71 0.28
N VAL A 39 8.71 -23.66 0.92
CA VAL A 39 7.91 -22.63 0.23
C VAL A 39 8.67 -22.02 -0.96
N MET A 40 10.01 -21.91 -0.85
CA MET A 40 10.87 -21.39 -1.93
C MET A 40 10.95 -22.29 -3.17
N GLU A 41 10.58 -23.58 -3.04
CA GLU A 41 10.61 -24.57 -4.11
C GLU A 41 9.23 -24.84 -4.71
N MET A 42 8.17 -24.32 -4.08
CA MET A 42 6.80 -24.59 -4.50
C MET A 42 6.44 -23.87 -5.80
N SER A 43 5.78 -24.62 -6.68
CA SER A 43 5.08 -23.96 -7.78
C SER A 43 3.90 -23.14 -7.25
N HIS A 44 3.70 -21.94 -7.78
CA HIS A 44 2.51 -21.12 -7.50
C HIS A 44 1.18 -21.81 -7.89
N ARG A 45 1.24 -22.96 -8.60
CA ARG A 45 0.09 -23.77 -8.99
C ARG A 45 -0.15 -24.96 -8.05
N SER A 46 0.77 -25.25 -7.12
CA SER A 46 0.59 -26.35 -6.17
C SER A 46 -0.59 -26.07 -5.23
N ALA A 47 -1.12 -27.12 -4.64
CA ALA A 47 -2.24 -27.03 -3.71
C ALA A 47 -1.81 -26.27 -2.43
N GLU A 48 -0.58 -26.53 -1.96
CA GLU A 48 0.01 -25.92 -0.77
C GLU A 48 0.16 -24.41 -0.95
N PHE A 49 0.73 -23.96 -2.08
CA PHE A 49 0.89 -22.54 -2.35
C PHE A 49 -0.46 -21.83 -2.52
N LYS A 50 -1.42 -22.47 -3.19
CA LYS A 50 -2.78 -21.93 -3.32
C LYS A 50 -3.45 -21.76 -1.96
N LYS A 51 -3.22 -22.71 -1.03
CA LYS A 51 -3.72 -22.61 0.34
C LYS A 51 -3.11 -21.42 1.06
N ILE A 52 -1.78 -21.24 1.02
CA ILE A 52 -1.08 -20.09 1.61
C ILE A 52 -1.68 -18.76 1.09
N LEU A 53 -1.86 -18.67 -0.23
CA LEU A 53 -2.41 -17.46 -0.86
C LEU A 53 -3.86 -17.18 -0.44
N ALA A 54 -4.68 -18.23 -0.39
CA ALA A 54 -6.09 -18.11 0.00
C ALA A 54 -6.25 -17.72 1.48
N GLU A 55 -5.42 -18.27 2.37
CA GLU A 55 -5.40 -17.91 3.79
C GLU A 55 -4.95 -16.45 3.96
N ALA A 56 -3.87 -16.03 3.30
CA ALA A 56 -3.40 -14.63 3.38
C ALA A 56 -4.44 -13.63 2.84
N GLU A 57 -5.19 -13.99 1.78
CA GLU A 57 -6.27 -13.14 1.28
C GLU A 57 -7.44 -13.10 2.26
N ALA A 58 -7.83 -14.24 2.83
CA ALA A 58 -8.93 -14.32 3.79
C ALA A 58 -8.63 -13.51 5.06
N ASP A 59 -7.43 -13.65 5.61
CA ASP A 59 -6.99 -12.90 6.78
C ASP A 59 -6.99 -11.40 6.53
N LEU A 60 -6.48 -10.96 5.36
CA LEU A 60 -6.48 -9.54 5.01
C LEU A 60 -7.90 -8.99 4.85
N ARG A 61 -8.80 -9.77 4.22
CA ARG A 61 -10.21 -9.39 4.09
C ARG A 61 -10.90 -9.25 5.43
N ASP A 62 -10.66 -10.18 6.34
CA ASP A 62 -11.24 -10.18 7.69
C ASP A 62 -10.75 -8.97 8.50
N ILE A 63 -9.43 -8.77 8.57
CA ILE A 63 -8.82 -7.70 9.35
C ILE A 63 -9.21 -6.30 8.85
N MET A 64 -9.31 -6.11 7.55
CA MET A 64 -9.64 -4.81 6.93
C MET A 64 -11.12 -4.66 6.57
N ASN A 65 -11.97 -5.64 6.85
CA ASN A 65 -13.38 -5.66 6.42
C ASN A 65 -13.55 -5.36 4.91
N ILE A 66 -12.72 -6.01 4.06
CA ILE A 66 -12.71 -5.73 2.61
C ILE A 66 -13.98 -6.29 1.97
N PRO A 67 -14.82 -5.45 1.33
CA PRO A 67 -16.04 -5.91 0.65
C PRO A 67 -15.73 -6.87 -0.50
N GLU A 68 -16.68 -7.78 -0.81
CA GLU A 68 -16.50 -8.82 -1.83
C GLU A 68 -16.28 -8.27 -3.26
N ASN A 69 -16.76 -7.06 -3.54
CA ASN A 69 -16.57 -6.40 -4.83
C ASN A 69 -15.13 -5.90 -5.06
N TYR A 70 -14.29 -5.89 -4.02
CA TYR A 70 -12.86 -5.57 -4.16
C TYR A 70 -12.05 -6.82 -4.50
N LYS A 71 -11.02 -6.64 -5.31
CA LYS A 71 -9.99 -7.67 -5.56
C LYS A 71 -8.78 -7.42 -4.69
N VAL A 72 -8.31 -8.45 -4.02
CA VAL A 72 -7.03 -8.44 -3.32
C VAL A 72 -5.98 -9.06 -4.23
N MET A 73 -4.83 -8.41 -4.34
CA MET A 73 -3.75 -8.87 -5.19
C MET A 73 -2.41 -8.80 -4.44
N PHE A 74 -1.64 -9.85 -4.52
CA PHE A 74 -0.26 -9.88 -4.02
C PHE A 74 0.69 -9.79 -5.20
N LEU A 75 1.40 -8.67 -5.29
CA LEU A 75 2.22 -8.28 -6.43
C LEU A 75 3.69 -8.16 -6.03
N GLN A 76 4.56 -8.09 -7.02
CA GLN A 76 5.97 -7.72 -6.86
C GLN A 76 6.20 -6.23 -7.18
N GLY A 77 7.42 -5.74 -6.97
CA GLY A 77 7.87 -4.42 -7.41
C GLY A 77 7.76 -3.30 -6.38
N GLY A 78 7.18 -3.58 -5.21
CA GLY A 78 7.02 -2.62 -4.12
C GLY A 78 6.07 -1.48 -4.48
N GLY A 79 5.83 -0.57 -3.52
CA GLY A 79 5.01 0.63 -3.74
C GLY A 79 5.54 1.53 -4.86
N THR A 80 6.85 1.52 -5.13
CA THR A 80 7.43 2.34 -6.19
C THR A 80 6.95 1.93 -7.58
N LEU A 81 6.76 0.63 -7.85
CA LEU A 81 6.23 0.19 -9.14
C LEU A 81 4.76 0.62 -9.31
N GLN A 82 4.02 0.76 -8.22
CA GLN A 82 2.63 1.22 -8.27
C GLN A 82 2.52 2.66 -8.79
N PHE A 83 3.55 3.49 -8.64
CA PHE A 83 3.57 4.83 -9.21
C PHE A 83 3.43 4.84 -10.75
N ALA A 84 3.86 3.76 -11.41
CA ALA A 84 3.65 3.54 -12.84
C ALA A 84 2.40 2.68 -13.12
N MET A 85 2.15 1.62 -12.33
CA MET A 85 1.04 0.70 -12.58
C MET A 85 -0.32 1.38 -12.41
N VAL A 86 -0.48 2.28 -11.43
CA VAL A 86 -1.71 3.03 -11.21
C VAL A 86 -2.09 3.85 -12.44
N PRO A 87 -1.25 4.78 -12.93
CA PRO A 87 -1.60 5.56 -14.12
C PRO A 87 -1.76 4.70 -15.38
N LEU A 88 -0.94 3.65 -15.58
CA LEU A 88 -1.08 2.73 -16.72
C LEU A 88 -2.45 2.05 -16.77
N ASN A 89 -3.03 1.73 -15.61
CA ASN A 89 -4.30 1.03 -15.54
C ASN A 89 -5.50 1.95 -15.40
N LEU A 90 -5.37 3.09 -14.72
CA LEU A 90 -6.50 3.94 -14.39
C LEU A 90 -6.70 5.15 -15.30
N LEU A 91 -5.67 5.66 -15.98
CA LEU A 91 -5.82 6.74 -16.95
C LEU A 91 -6.48 6.22 -18.25
N ARG A 92 -7.79 6.00 -18.23
CA ARG A 92 -8.51 5.31 -19.31
C ARG A 92 -9.38 6.23 -20.15
N ASN A 93 -10.05 7.20 -19.52
CA ASN A 93 -11.07 8.03 -20.17
C ASN A 93 -10.48 9.39 -20.60
N SER A 94 -10.30 10.27 -19.63
CA SER A 94 -9.82 11.63 -19.85
C SER A 94 -8.30 11.75 -19.95
N LYS A 95 -7.57 10.74 -19.44
CA LYS A 95 -6.12 10.78 -19.21
C LYS A 95 -5.70 11.84 -18.18
N LYS A 96 -6.60 12.25 -17.30
CA LYS A 96 -6.37 13.23 -16.24
C LYS A 96 -6.41 12.59 -14.88
N ALA A 97 -5.53 12.98 -13.98
CA ALA A 97 -5.59 12.64 -12.58
C ALA A 97 -5.09 13.77 -11.69
N ASP A 98 -5.62 13.83 -10.47
CA ASP A 98 -5.36 14.87 -9.51
C ASP A 98 -4.58 14.31 -8.31
N TYR A 99 -3.54 14.99 -7.90
CA TYR A 99 -2.63 14.56 -6.86
C TYR A 99 -2.57 15.58 -5.72
N ILE A 100 -2.58 15.09 -4.47
CA ILE A 100 -2.29 15.90 -3.30
C ILE A 100 -0.86 15.59 -2.84
N ILE A 101 -0.01 16.61 -2.80
CA ILE A 101 1.42 16.47 -2.53
C ILE A 101 1.70 16.79 -1.06
N THR A 102 1.83 15.76 -0.26
CA THR A 102 2.05 15.85 1.19
C THR A 102 3.39 15.27 1.64
N GLY A 103 4.29 14.95 0.69
CA GLY A 103 5.59 14.42 1.02
C GLY A 103 6.38 13.95 -0.21
N SER A 104 7.60 13.47 0.04
CA SER A 104 8.49 13.01 -1.01
C SER A 104 7.94 11.84 -1.83
N TRP A 105 7.19 10.94 -1.21
CA TRP A 105 6.60 9.79 -1.91
C TRP A 105 5.45 10.24 -2.82
N ALA A 106 4.57 11.12 -2.34
CA ALA A 106 3.53 11.74 -3.15
C ALA A 106 4.12 12.47 -4.37
N LYS A 107 5.22 13.22 -4.16
CA LYS A 107 5.93 13.93 -5.24
C LYS A 107 6.56 12.98 -6.26
N LYS A 108 7.11 11.83 -5.82
CA LYS A 108 7.62 10.78 -6.72
C LYS A 108 6.50 10.14 -7.54
N ALA A 109 5.39 9.79 -6.90
CA ALA A 109 4.21 9.23 -7.56
C ALA A 109 3.67 10.18 -8.63
N TYR A 110 3.52 11.46 -8.29
CA TYR A 110 3.13 12.51 -9.24
C TYR A 110 4.07 12.60 -10.44
N LYS A 111 5.38 12.66 -10.19
CA LYS A 111 6.39 12.74 -11.28
C LYS A 111 6.33 11.54 -12.20
N GLU A 112 6.10 10.35 -11.67
CA GLU A 112 5.98 9.15 -12.48
C GLU A 112 4.69 9.18 -13.30
N ALA A 113 3.55 9.51 -12.70
CA ALA A 113 2.26 9.57 -13.35
C ALA A 113 2.23 10.56 -14.52
N LYS A 114 2.96 11.67 -14.45
CA LYS A 114 3.10 12.65 -15.54
C LYS A 114 3.62 12.08 -16.85
N LYS A 115 4.24 10.92 -16.84
CA LYS A 115 4.69 10.23 -18.05
C LYS A 115 3.54 9.58 -18.83
N PHE A 116 2.37 9.45 -18.21
CA PHE A 116 1.24 8.68 -18.73
C PHE A 116 0.01 9.53 -19.08
N GLY A 117 -0.07 10.77 -18.55
CA GLY A 117 -1.23 11.62 -18.80
C GLY A 117 -1.09 13.05 -18.27
N ASP A 118 -2.19 13.78 -18.28
CA ASP A 118 -2.31 15.12 -17.74
C ASP A 118 -2.57 15.07 -16.24
N ILE A 119 -1.52 15.27 -15.46
CA ILE A 119 -1.56 15.16 -14.00
C ILE A 119 -1.43 16.53 -13.36
N GLN A 120 -2.42 16.88 -12.55
CA GLN A 120 -2.49 18.15 -11.81
C GLN A 120 -2.13 17.94 -10.33
N ILE A 121 -1.50 18.95 -9.73
CA ILE A 121 -1.41 19.08 -8.27
C ILE A 121 -2.61 19.91 -7.82
N THR A 122 -3.53 19.30 -7.09
CA THR A 122 -4.70 19.97 -6.53
C THR A 122 -4.35 20.74 -5.26
N ALA A 123 -3.54 20.14 -4.40
CA ALA A 123 -3.07 20.77 -3.18
C ALA A 123 -1.66 20.26 -2.82
N SER A 124 -0.92 21.08 -2.09
CA SER A 124 0.42 20.73 -1.63
C SER A 124 0.72 21.44 -0.31
N SER A 125 1.50 20.79 0.56
CA SER A 125 2.14 21.39 1.74
C SER A 125 3.67 21.49 1.58
N GLU A 126 4.16 21.48 0.34
CA GLU A 126 5.61 21.55 0.05
C GLU A 126 6.28 22.81 0.60
N ASP A 127 5.59 23.94 0.54
CA ASP A 127 6.11 25.26 0.96
C ASP A 127 6.44 25.30 2.47
N THR A 128 5.78 24.45 3.27
CA THR A 128 6.00 24.33 4.71
C THR A 128 6.77 23.05 5.08
N THR A 129 7.46 22.44 4.11
CA THR A 129 8.20 21.20 4.31
C THR A 129 7.29 20.03 4.74
N TYR A 130 6.04 20.01 4.24
CA TYR A 130 5.05 18.96 4.46
C TYR A 130 4.65 18.73 5.93
N ASP A 131 4.55 19.79 6.72
CA ASP A 131 4.21 19.75 8.15
C ASP A 131 2.72 19.63 8.44
N PHE A 132 1.84 19.67 7.41
CA PHE A 132 0.41 19.47 7.54
C PHE A 132 -0.19 18.74 6.32
N ILE A 133 -1.42 18.25 6.49
CA ILE A 133 -2.24 17.70 5.40
C ILE A 133 -3.21 18.79 4.94
N PRO A 134 -3.14 19.23 3.66
CA PRO A 134 -4.06 20.22 3.12
C PRO A 134 -5.51 19.73 3.20
N LYS A 135 -6.43 20.62 3.59
CA LYS A 135 -7.86 20.36 3.51
C LYS A 135 -8.34 20.66 2.09
N VAL A 136 -8.98 19.69 1.48
CA VAL A 136 -9.56 19.78 0.12
C VAL A 136 -11.05 19.50 0.16
N LYS A 137 -11.76 20.02 -0.83
CA LYS A 137 -13.18 19.80 -1.07
C LYS A 137 -13.37 19.14 -2.43
N LYS A 138 -14.53 18.55 -2.65
CA LYS A 138 -14.88 17.91 -3.93
C LYS A 138 -14.67 18.84 -5.14
N GLU A 139 -15.00 20.12 -4.98
CA GLU A 139 -14.91 21.14 -6.04
C GLU A 139 -13.47 21.50 -6.43
N ASP A 140 -12.47 21.13 -5.60
CA ASP A 140 -11.07 21.39 -5.89
C ASP A 140 -10.51 20.40 -6.94
N PHE A 141 -11.21 19.27 -7.17
CA PHE A 141 -10.81 18.24 -8.13
C PHE A 141 -11.44 18.49 -9.49
N ARG A 142 -10.73 18.12 -10.54
CA ARG A 142 -11.28 18.16 -11.92
C ARG A 142 -12.38 17.12 -12.06
N ALA A 143 -13.58 17.56 -12.42
CA ALA A 143 -14.76 16.68 -12.53
C ALA A 143 -14.59 15.51 -13.53
N ASP A 144 -13.66 15.64 -14.48
CA ASP A 144 -13.33 14.64 -15.48
C ASP A 144 -12.02 13.87 -15.17
N ALA A 145 -11.49 13.97 -13.96
CA ALA A 145 -10.32 13.18 -13.56
C ALA A 145 -10.67 11.68 -13.52
N ASP A 146 -9.76 10.86 -14.03
CA ASP A 146 -9.90 9.40 -13.98
C ASP A 146 -9.68 8.85 -12.56
N TYR A 147 -8.90 9.56 -11.73
CA TYR A 147 -8.71 9.27 -10.31
C TYR A 147 -8.07 10.44 -9.55
N VAL A 148 -8.17 10.39 -8.22
CA VAL A 148 -7.43 11.25 -7.28
C VAL A 148 -6.42 10.40 -6.54
N HIS A 149 -5.19 10.87 -6.34
CA HIS A 149 -4.13 10.14 -5.63
C HIS A 149 -3.67 10.85 -4.36
N ILE A 150 -3.56 10.10 -3.26
CA ILE A 150 -3.00 10.54 -1.99
C ILE A 150 -1.93 9.57 -1.49
N THR A 151 -0.99 10.06 -0.69
CA THR A 151 -0.12 9.28 0.18
C THR A 151 -0.64 9.42 1.59
N TYR A 152 -1.36 8.39 2.07
CA TYR A 152 -2.19 8.47 3.27
C TYR A 152 -1.37 8.72 4.54
N ASN A 153 -0.15 8.19 4.62
CA ASN A 153 0.82 8.48 5.67
C ASN A 153 2.19 8.80 5.08
N ASN A 154 2.76 9.93 5.49
CA ASN A 154 4.04 10.43 4.99
C ASN A 154 5.17 10.02 5.94
N THR A 155 5.79 8.89 5.67
CA THR A 155 6.80 8.23 6.51
C THR A 155 7.97 9.16 6.93
N ILE A 156 8.41 10.02 6.02
CA ILE A 156 9.58 10.90 6.23
C ILE A 156 9.22 12.09 7.11
N TYR A 157 8.04 12.67 6.90
CA TYR A 157 7.63 13.93 7.53
C TYR A 157 6.72 13.73 8.74
N GLY A 158 6.21 12.51 8.95
CA GLY A 158 5.35 12.17 10.08
C GLY A 158 3.93 12.73 10.00
N THR A 159 3.49 13.19 8.83
CA THR A 159 2.11 13.66 8.65
C THR A 159 1.22 12.52 8.15
N HIS A 160 0.00 12.49 8.65
CA HIS A 160 -0.98 11.46 8.39
C HIS A 160 -2.36 12.08 8.12
N TYR A 161 -3.14 11.51 7.22
CA TYR A 161 -4.51 11.94 6.98
C TYR A 161 -5.39 11.57 8.17
N SER A 162 -6.00 12.58 8.79
CA SER A 162 -7.02 12.40 9.83
C SER A 162 -8.44 12.40 9.25
N TYR A 163 -8.58 12.40 7.95
CA TYR A 163 -9.85 12.38 7.22
C TYR A 163 -9.63 11.74 5.84
N ILE A 164 -10.69 11.19 5.27
CA ILE A 164 -10.69 10.71 3.87
C ILE A 164 -11.24 11.84 3.00
N PRO A 165 -10.49 12.32 1.98
CA PRO A 165 -11.00 13.34 1.05
C PRO A 165 -12.29 12.88 0.36
N ASP A 166 -13.28 13.76 0.34
CA ASP A 166 -14.46 13.55 -0.52
C ASP A 166 -14.09 13.89 -1.96
N THR A 167 -14.03 12.87 -2.81
CA THR A 167 -13.75 12.99 -4.24
C THR A 167 -15.00 12.83 -5.11
N GLY A 168 -16.18 12.70 -4.49
CA GLY A 168 -17.43 12.43 -5.17
C GLY A 168 -17.39 11.06 -5.88
N ASP A 169 -17.67 11.05 -7.18
CA ASP A 169 -17.67 9.83 -8.01
C ASP A 169 -16.27 9.47 -8.56
N ILE A 170 -15.27 10.31 -8.33
CA ILE A 170 -13.89 10.09 -8.82
C ILE A 170 -13.20 9.07 -7.90
N PRO A 171 -12.65 7.96 -8.42
CA PRO A 171 -11.96 6.97 -7.61
C PRO A 171 -10.79 7.57 -6.82
N LEU A 172 -10.78 7.38 -5.49
CA LEU A 172 -9.66 7.76 -4.64
C LEU A 172 -8.62 6.63 -4.59
N VAL A 173 -7.40 6.93 -4.95
CA VAL A 173 -6.24 6.03 -4.88
C VAL A 173 -5.35 6.41 -3.72
N ALA A 174 -5.01 5.46 -2.85
CA ALA A 174 -4.19 5.70 -1.67
C ALA A 174 -2.94 4.82 -1.61
N ASP A 175 -1.79 5.47 -1.48
CA ASP A 175 -0.56 4.81 -0.99
C ASP A 175 -0.65 4.68 0.53
N MET A 176 -0.85 3.47 1.01
CA MET A 176 -0.91 3.14 2.44
C MET A 176 0.31 2.34 2.91
N SER A 177 1.42 2.37 2.18
CA SER A 177 2.60 1.54 2.47
C SER A 177 3.11 1.64 3.91
N SER A 178 2.94 2.79 4.57
CA SER A 178 3.44 2.98 5.94
C SER A 178 2.36 2.99 7.03
N CYS A 179 1.10 2.77 6.68
CA CYS A 179 0.00 2.80 7.64
C CYS A 179 -1.06 1.71 7.46
N ILE A 180 -1.00 0.92 6.39
CA ILE A 180 -1.93 -0.21 6.23
C ILE A 180 -1.88 -1.11 7.47
N LEU A 181 -3.04 -1.54 7.96
CA LEU A 181 -3.20 -2.36 9.18
C LEU A 181 -2.79 -1.65 10.50
N SER A 182 -2.54 -0.34 10.50
CA SER A 182 -2.23 0.39 11.74
C SER A 182 -3.47 0.97 12.42
N GLU A 183 -4.55 1.11 11.68
CA GLU A 183 -5.84 1.62 12.15
C GLU A 183 -6.98 1.03 11.30
N GLU A 184 -8.20 1.10 11.83
CA GLU A 184 -9.40 0.73 11.07
C GLU A 184 -9.69 1.80 10.02
N ILE A 185 -9.94 1.36 8.79
CA ILE A 185 -10.31 2.23 7.66
C ILE A 185 -11.55 1.68 6.96
N ASP A 186 -12.38 2.56 6.44
CA ASP A 186 -13.48 2.18 5.55
C ASP A 186 -12.94 2.02 4.11
N VAL A 187 -12.64 0.77 3.75
CA VAL A 187 -12.13 0.42 2.41
C VAL A 187 -13.06 0.89 1.30
N SER A 188 -14.38 0.96 1.55
CA SER A 188 -15.38 1.36 0.55
C SER A 188 -15.22 2.81 0.06
N LYS A 189 -14.46 3.63 0.77
CA LYS A 189 -14.15 5.02 0.39
C LYS A 189 -13.05 5.15 -0.66
N PHE A 190 -12.39 4.03 -1.00
CA PHE A 190 -11.26 4.04 -1.92
C PHE A 190 -11.58 3.24 -3.18
N GLY A 191 -11.20 3.76 -4.33
CA GLY A 191 -11.22 3.02 -5.58
C GLY A 191 -10.05 2.04 -5.68
N LEU A 192 -8.91 2.38 -5.06
CA LEU A 192 -7.72 1.54 -4.98
C LEU A 192 -6.87 1.90 -3.77
N ILE A 193 -6.45 0.89 -3.03
CA ILE A 193 -5.41 0.99 -1.99
C ILE A 193 -4.22 0.17 -2.45
N TYR A 194 -3.01 0.67 -2.28
CA TYR A 194 -1.81 -0.14 -2.43
C TYR A 194 -0.82 0.09 -1.31
N ALA A 195 -0.01 -0.92 -1.02
CA ALA A 195 0.99 -0.86 0.04
C ALA A 195 2.16 -1.81 -0.21
N GLY A 196 3.39 -1.33 -0.03
CA GLY A 196 4.55 -2.19 0.12
C GLY A 196 4.57 -2.82 1.51
N ALA A 197 4.72 -4.15 1.61
CA ALA A 197 4.57 -4.88 2.86
C ALA A 197 5.62 -4.57 3.93
N GLN A 198 6.83 -4.15 3.55
CA GLN A 198 8.01 -4.09 4.43
C GLN A 198 7.94 -3.12 5.61
N LYS A 199 6.93 -2.26 5.67
CA LYS A 199 6.77 -1.31 6.77
C LYS A 199 5.90 -1.87 7.89
N ASN A 200 4.64 -2.19 7.61
CA ASN A 200 3.70 -2.60 8.68
C ASN A 200 3.03 -3.96 8.46
N VAL A 201 3.19 -4.60 7.32
CA VAL A 201 2.52 -5.89 7.04
C VAL A 201 3.43 -7.08 7.28
N GLY A 202 4.67 -7.05 6.77
CA GLY A 202 5.54 -8.21 6.80
C GLY A 202 6.92 -7.96 6.20
N PRO A 203 7.63 -8.99 5.72
CA PRO A 203 8.93 -8.83 5.09
C PRO A 203 8.83 -8.10 3.74
N ALA A 204 9.96 -7.54 3.30
CA ALA A 204 10.07 -6.95 1.98
C ALA A 204 9.87 -8.00 0.87
N GLY A 205 9.26 -7.58 -0.25
CA GLY A 205 9.09 -8.40 -1.45
C GLY A 205 7.66 -8.47 -1.97
N VAL A 206 6.68 -8.16 -1.13
CA VAL A 206 5.25 -8.17 -1.51
C VAL A 206 4.69 -6.74 -1.55
N THR A 207 3.82 -6.51 -2.51
CA THR A 207 2.95 -5.33 -2.61
C THR A 207 1.50 -5.82 -2.64
N ILE A 208 0.68 -5.21 -1.82
CA ILE A 208 -0.75 -5.47 -1.73
C ILE A 208 -1.48 -4.39 -2.51
#